data_8cb09df30ff5dacf0909b308760d1d8a
#
_entry.id   8cb09df30ff5dacf0909b308760d1d8a
#
_cell.length_a   1.000
_cell.length_b   1.000
_cell.length_c   1.000
_cell.angle_alpha   90.00
_cell.angle_beta   90.00
_cell.angle_gamma   90.00
#
_symmetry.space_group_name_H-M   'P 1'
#
loop_
_entity.id
_entity.type
_entity.pdbx_description
1 polymer ?
#
loop_
_entity_poly.entity_id
_entity_poly.type
_entity_poly.pdbx_seq_one_letter_code
_entity_poly.pdbx_strand_id
1 'polypeptide(L)'
;MGKGLSGGKLVVRPPEGITFKPEENIIIGNVALYGATSGKAFVSGVAGERFCVRNSGAVAVVEGVGDHGCEYMTGGTVVVLGQTGKNFAAGMTGGIAYVLDENWDFYQRVNKETVSLEPVEHKYDVATLKELIREHVELTGSPRGKEILDNFSEFLPKFKKVLPYDYDHMLRVIASMEERGLDGEQAQIEAFYAVQKNK
;
A
#
# COMPACT_ATOMS: atom_id res chain seq x y z
N MET A 1 -9.60 -4.66 13.70
CA MET A 1 -9.51 -5.93 12.94
C MET A 1 -8.08 -6.14 12.47
N GLY A 2 -7.55 -7.39 12.48
CA GLY A 2 -6.21 -7.72 11.97
C GLY A 2 -5.03 -7.08 12.69
N LYS A 3 -5.20 -6.57 13.92
CA LYS A 3 -4.10 -6.03 14.72
C LYS A 3 -3.07 -7.14 14.98
N GLY A 4 -1.81 -6.88 14.63
CA GLY A 4 -0.75 -7.87 14.77
C GLY A 4 -0.88 -9.08 13.82
N LEU A 5 -1.61 -8.96 12.71
CA LEU A 5 -1.71 -10.03 11.71
C LEU A 5 -0.31 -10.52 11.33
N SER A 6 -0.07 -11.83 11.47
CA SER A 6 1.24 -12.45 11.26
C SER A 6 1.22 -13.57 10.22
N GLY A 7 0.20 -13.61 9.38
CA GLY A 7 0.03 -14.58 8.31
C GLY A 7 -1.44 -14.77 7.95
N GLY A 8 -1.69 -15.65 6.98
CA GLY A 8 -3.04 -15.93 6.52
C GLY A 8 -3.65 -14.80 5.69
N LYS A 9 -4.96 -14.88 5.52
CA LYS A 9 -5.72 -13.96 4.65
C LYS A 9 -7.01 -13.52 5.33
N LEU A 10 -7.24 -12.22 5.39
CA LEU A 10 -8.48 -11.59 5.83
C LEU A 10 -9.23 -11.04 4.62
N VAL A 11 -10.49 -11.40 4.48
CA VAL A 11 -11.38 -10.89 3.43
C VAL A 11 -12.61 -10.30 4.10
N VAL A 12 -12.84 -9.02 3.85
CA VAL A 12 -14.00 -8.28 4.36
C VAL A 12 -14.76 -7.70 3.19
N ARG A 13 -16.02 -8.04 3.09
CA ARG A 13 -16.93 -7.53 2.07
C ARG A 13 -18.32 -7.32 2.67
N PRO A 14 -19.11 -6.40 2.12
CA PRO A 14 -20.52 -6.30 2.47
C PRO A 14 -21.28 -7.59 2.11
N PRO A 15 -22.42 -7.86 2.77
CA PRO A 15 -23.31 -8.94 2.36
C PRO A 15 -23.88 -8.69 0.96
N GLU A 16 -24.38 -9.75 0.32
CA GLU A 16 -25.05 -9.64 -0.96
C GLU A 16 -26.36 -8.84 -0.84
N GLY A 17 -26.74 -8.12 -1.90
CA GLY A 17 -27.99 -7.37 -1.96
C GLY A 17 -27.96 -5.99 -1.29
N ILE A 18 -26.77 -5.47 -0.95
CA ILE A 18 -26.65 -4.09 -0.45
C ILE A 18 -27.10 -3.07 -1.50
N THR A 19 -27.62 -1.94 -1.05
CA THR A 19 -28.07 -0.81 -1.89
C THR A 19 -27.11 0.38 -1.86
N PHE A 20 -26.05 0.34 -1.05
CA PHE A 20 -25.03 1.36 -0.98
C PHE A 20 -23.75 0.95 -1.71
N LYS A 21 -22.92 1.91 -2.05
CA LYS A 21 -21.61 1.67 -2.66
C LYS A 21 -20.57 1.43 -1.54
N PRO A 22 -19.89 0.29 -1.54
CA PRO A 22 -18.89 -0.01 -0.50
C PRO A 22 -17.77 1.02 -0.42
N GLU A 23 -17.28 1.50 -1.56
CA GLU A 23 -16.21 2.50 -1.66
C GLU A 23 -16.56 3.88 -1.07
N GLU A 24 -17.84 4.14 -0.78
CA GLU A 24 -18.31 5.37 -0.15
C GLU A 24 -18.65 5.18 1.34
N ASN A 25 -18.51 3.95 1.88
CA ASN A 25 -18.97 3.61 3.22
C ASN A 25 -17.90 2.91 4.05
N ILE A 26 -17.83 3.26 5.33
CA ILE A 26 -16.93 2.60 6.28
C ILE A 26 -17.42 1.21 6.59
N ILE A 27 -16.65 0.19 6.20
CA ILE A 27 -16.93 -1.23 6.40
C ILE A 27 -16.16 -1.79 7.61
N ILE A 28 -14.96 -1.29 7.85
CA ILE A 28 -14.17 -1.62 9.03
C ILE A 28 -13.80 -0.35 9.80
N GLY A 29 -13.79 -0.45 11.12
CA GLY A 29 -13.50 0.69 11.99
C GLY A 29 -12.02 1.08 12.02
N ASN A 30 -11.67 1.90 13.00
CA ASN A 30 -10.35 2.46 13.19
C ASN A 30 -9.30 1.40 13.58
N VAL A 31 -8.03 1.70 13.32
CA VAL A 31 -6.86 0.93 13.79
C VAL A 31 -6.82 -0.51 13.21
N ALA A 32 -7.37 -0.71 12.01
CA ALA A 32 -7.26 -2.00 11.34
C ALA A 32 -5.82 -2.26 10.86
N LEU A 33 -5.35 -3.51 10.98
CA LEU A 33 -4.01 -3.97 10.61
C LEU A 33 -2.85 -3.25 11.34
N TYR A 34 -3.11 -2.68 12.50
CA TYR A 34 -2.06 -2.07 13.32
C TYR A 34 -0.98 -3.09 13.68
N GLY A 35 0.28 -2.78 13.37
CA GLY A 35 1.42 -3.65 13.70
C GLY A 35 1.38 -5.01 13.00
N ALA A 36 0.69 -5.13 11.86
CA ALA A 36 0.70 -6.35 11.06
C ALA A 36 2.10 -6.64 10.53
N THR A 37 2.53 -7.89 10.57
CA THR A 37 3.89 -8.32 10.22
C THR A 37 3.95 -9.15 8.96
N SER A 38 2.88 -9.85 8.60
CA SER A 38 2.75 -10.62 7.37
C SER A 38 1.28 -10.97 7.10
N GLY A 39 1.02 -11.68 6.00
CA GLY A 39 -0.33 -12.01 5.58
C GLY A 39 -0.94 -10.99 4.62
N LYS A 40 -2.19 -11.23 4.26
CA LYS A 40 -2.91 -10.37 3.30
C LYS A 40 -4.27 -9.95 3.85
N ALA A 41 -4.72 -8.75 3.52
CA ALA A 41 -6.06 -8.27 3.85
C ALA A 41 -6.71 -7.58 2.65
N PHE A 42 -7.94 -7.96 2.34
CA PHE A 42 -8.73 -7.41 1.25
C PHE A 42 -10.05 -6.89 1.80
N VAL A 43 -10.29 -5.60 1.65
CA VAL A 43 -11.44 -4.91 2.22
C VAL A 43 -12.22 -4.19 1.12
N SER A 44 -13.38 -4.72 0.76
CA SER A 44 -14.31 -4.05 -0.16
C SER A 44 -15.13 -3.03 0.61
N GLY A 45 -14.64 -1.81 0.60
CA GLY A 45 -15.17 -0.65 1.30
C GLY A 45 -14.08 0.16 1.99
N VAL A 46 -14.50 1.16 2.75
CA VAL A 46 -13.62 2.12 3.42
C VAL A 46 -13.22 1.60 4.80
N ALA A 47 -11.96 1.76 5.15
CA ALA A 47 -11.48 1.62 6.52
C ALA A 47 -11.51 2.96 7.25
N GLY A 48 -11.69 2.93 8.56
CA GLY A 48 -11.59 4.10 9.41
C GLY A 48 -10.17 4.66 9.50
N GLU A 49 -9.90 5.46 10.53
CA GLU A 49 -8.61 6.07 10.77
C GLU A 49 -7.53 5.05 11.14
N ARG A 50 -6.26 5.41 10.90
CA ARG A 50 -5.07 4.65 11.33
C ARG A 50 -5.00 3.24 10.74
N PHE A 51 -5.37 3.11 9.47
CA PHE A 51 -5.22 1.86 8.72
C PHE A 51 -3.74 1.54 8.48
N CYS A 52 -3.32 0.29 8.72
CA CYS A 52 -1.93 -0.18 8.51
C CYS A 52 -0.85 0.60 9.27
N VAL A 53 -1.18 1.27 10.37
CA VAL A 53 -0.16 1.93 11.21
C VAL A 53 0.83 0.89 11.73
N ARG A 54 2.13 1.17 11.58
CA ARG A 54 3.23 0.25 11.95
C ARG A 54 3.16 -1.12 11.25
N ASN A 55 2.55 -1.19 10.07
CA ASN A 55 2.65 -2.39 9.23
C ASN A 55 4.12 -2.61 8.85
N SER A 56 4.63 -3.83 9.03
CA SER A 56 6.02 -4.18 8.74
C SER A 56 6.19 -5.26 7.65
N GLY A 57 5.08 -5.82 7.11
CA GLY A 57 5.21 -6.86 6.09
C GLY A 57 3.89 -7.39 5.52
N ALA A 58 2.74 -6.99 6.06
CA ALA A 58 1.46 -7.41 5.50
C ALA A 58 1.13 -6.67 4.21
N VAL A 59 0.38 -7.34 3.34
CA VAL A 59 -0.19 -6.77 2.10
C VAL A 59 -1.66 -6.45 2.34
N ALA A 60 -2.11 -5.27 1.95
CA ALA A 60 -3.50 -4.87 2.10
C ALA A 60 -4.04 -4.15 0.87
N VAL A 61 -5.30 -4.44 0.51
CA VAL A 61 -6.07 -3.69 -0.49
C VAL A 61 -7.36 -3.21 0.15
N VAL A 62 -7.65 -1.93 0.01
CA VAL A 62 -8.82 -1.26 0.61
C VAL A 62 -9.35 -0.19 -0.34
N GLU A 63 -10.66 0.11 -0.28
CA GLU A 63 -11.29 1.05 -1.22
C GLU A 63 -11.32 2.50 -0.73
N GLY A 64 -10.77 2.76 0.45
CA GLY A 64 -10.58 4.08 1.02
C GLY A 64 -10.13 3.98 2.47
N VAL A 65 -9.52 5.03 2.99
CA VAL A 65 -9.05 5.08 4.39
C VAL A 65 -9.31 6.46 5.00
N GLY A 66 -9.51 6.49 6.31
CA GLY A 66 -9.55 7.73 7.09
C GLY A 66 -8.18 8.36 7.30
N ASP A 67 -8.07 9.24 8.28
CA ASP A 67 -6.84 9.96 8.63
C ASP A 67 -5.76 8.98 9.13
N HIS A 68 -4.49 9.37 8.97
CA HIS A 68 -3.34 8.66 9.52
C HIS A 68 -3.09 7.26 8.94
N GLY A 69 -3.51 7.00 7.69
CA GLY A 69 -3.20 5.72 7.02
C GLY A 69 -1.70 5.53 6.82
N CYS A 70 -1.19 4.30 7.00
CA CYS A 70 0.22 3.92 6.83
C CYS A 70 1.23 4.70 7.68
N GLU A 71 0.81 5.35 8.78
CA GLU A 71 1.75 6.01 9.68
C GLU A 71 2.75 5.02 10.27
N TYR A 72 4.02 5.41 10.31
CA TYR A 72 5.12 4.60 10.83
C TYR A 72 5.21 3.19 10.21
N MET A 73 4.70 3.01 8.99
CA MET A 73 4.86 1.77 8.25
C MET A 73 6.34 1.54 7.93
N THR A 74 6.82 0.31 8.12
CA THR A 74 8.23 -0.06 7.95
C THR A 74 8.42 -1.15 6.89
N GLY A 75 7.35 -1.72 6.34
CA GLY A 75 7.39 -2.76 5.32
C GLY A 75 6.01 -3.15 4.84
N GLY A 76 5.94 -4.07 3.89
CA GLY A 76 4.69 -4.51 3.27
C GLY A 76 4.22 -3.64 2.12
N THR A 77 3.02 -3.93 1.62
CA THR A 77 2.44 -3.22 0.48
C THR A 77 0.98 -2.89 0.76
N VAL A 78 0.59 -1.64 0.56
CA VAL A 78 -0.80 -1.18 0.75
C VAL A 78 -1.31 -0.59 -0.55
N VAL A 79 -2.51 -0.99 -0.97
CA VAL A 79 -3.22 -0.43 -2.12
C VAL A 79 -4.51 0.23 -1.65
N VAL A 80 -4.68 1.51 -1.97
CA VAL A 80 -5.90 2.27 -1.67
C VAL A 80 -6.57 2.65 -3.00
N LEU A 81 -7.76 2.10 -3.24
CA LEU A 81 -8.52 2.26 -4.49
C LEU A 81 -9.46 3.48 -4.49
N GLY A 82 -9.29 4.38 -3.55
CA GLY A 82 -10.13 5.55 -3.38
C GLY A 82 -9.48 6.59 -2.48
N GLN A 83 -10.30 7.34 -1.76
CA GLN A 83 -9.82 8.49 -1.01
C GLN A 83 -9.07 8.12 0.28
N THR A 84 -8.15 8.99 0.66
CA THR A 84 -7.44 8.96 1.94
C THR A 84 -7.85 10.16 2.79
N GLY A 85 -7.74 10.03 4.11
CA GLY A 85 -7.74 11.16 5.02
C GLY A 85 -6.39 11.88 5.07
N LYS A 86 -6.21 12.76 6.06
CA LYS A 86 -5.00 13.58 6.28
C LYS A 86 -3.85 12.75 6.87
N ASN A 87 -2.64 13.31 6.79
CA ASN A 87 -1.43 12.75 7.38
C ASN A 87 -1.12 11.30 6.92
N PHE A 88 -1.51 10.96 5.70
CA PHE A 88 -1.17 9.66 5.14
C PHE A 88 0.35 9.50 5.07
N ALA A 89 0.87 8.33 5.46
CA ALA A 89 2.29 7.96 5.46
C ALA A 89 3.19 8.81 6.39
N ALA A 90 2.66 9.50 7.39
CA ALA A 90 3.49 10.24 8.34
C ALA A 90 4.47 9.30 9.06
N GLY A 91 5.77 9.62 9.02
CA GLY A 91 6.82 8.79 9.62
C GLY A 91 7.01 7.41 8.98
N MET A 92 6.48 7.17 7.78
CA MET A 92 6.70 5.93 7.03
C MET A 92 8.17 5.85 6.61
N THR A 93 8.83 4.72 6.91
CA THR A 93 10.25 4.50 6.64
C THR A 93 10.54 3.29 5.76
N GLY A 94 9.55 2.46 5.46
CA GLY A 94 9.71 1.29 4.60
C GLY A 94 8.38 0.79 4.05
N GLY A 95 8.46 -0.15 3.09
CA GLY A 95 7.31 -0.61 2.33
C GLY A 95 6.87 0.36 1.25
N ILE A 96 5.78 0.03 0.57
CA ILE A 96 5.23 0.79 -0.55
C ILE A 96 3.72 0.94 -0.37
N ALA A 97 3.19 2.13 -0.67
CA ALA A 97 1.75 2.28 -0.83
C ALA A 97 1.42 2.80 -2.24
N TYR A 98 0.39 2.21 -2.85
CA TYR A 98 -0.20 2.68 -4.10
C TYR A 98 -1.56 3.29 -3.79
N VAL A 99 -1.75 4.56 -4.13
CA VAL A 99 -2.97 5.32 -3.84
C VAL A 99 -3.57 5.85 -5.13
N LEU A 100 -4.84 5.57 -5.36
CA LEU A 100 -5.57 6.12 -6.48
C LEU A 100 -5.97 7.58 -6.20
N ASP A 101 -5.42 8.50 -7.00
CA ASP A 101 -5.62 9.95 -6.90
C ASP A 101 -6.45 10.45 -8.09
N GLU A 102 -7.75 10.22 -8.05
CA GLU A 102 -8.65 10.61 -9.15
C GLU A 102 -8.84 12.13 -9.26
N ASN A 103 -8.74 12.84 -8.13
CA ASN A 103 -8.96 14.28 -8.06
C ASN A 103 -7.66 15.10 -8.16
N TRP A 104 -6.51 14.45 -8.26
CA TRP A 104 -5.20 15.08 -8.30
C TRP A 104 -4.91 15.96 -7.07
N ASP A 105 -5.45 15.58 -5.90
CA ASP A 105 -5.34 16.33 -4.65
C ASP A 105 -4.71 15.53 -3.49
N PHE A 106 -4.28 14.29 -3.74
CA PHE A 106 -3.65 13.43 -2.73
C PHE A 106 -2.39 14.05 -2.12
N TYR A 107 -1.65 14.85 -2.90
CA TYR A 107 -0.46 15.55 -2.42
C TYR A 107 -0.72 16.48 -1.23
N GLN A 108 -1.96 16.89 -1.00
CA GLN A 108 -2.38 17.71 0.14
C GLN A 108 -2.62 16.87 1.41
N ARG A 109 -2.84 15.58 1.26
CA ARG A 109 -3.19 14.66 2.35
C ARG A 109 -2.02 13.78 2.80
N VAL A 110 -1.01 13.59 1.95
CA VAL A 110 0.19 12.82 2.28
C VAL A 110 1.18 13.66 3.06
N ASN A 111 1.78 13.08 4.10
CA ASN A 111 2.90 13.70 4.80
C ASN A 111 4.20 13.36 4.05
N LYS A 112 4.80 14.36 3.41
CA LYS A 112 5.98 14.21 2.54
C LYS A 112 7.32 14.36 3.26
N GLU A 113 7.34 14.39 4.58
CA GLU A 113 8.57 14.55 5.35
C GLU A 113 9.54 13.39 5.12
N THR A 114 9.02 12.16 5.04
CA THR A 114 9.82 10.93 4.87
C THR A 114 9.58 10.18 3.57
N VAL A 115 8.66 10.63 2.72
CA VAL A 115 8.25 9.91 1.51
C VAL A 115 8.21 10.81 0.28
N SER A 116 8.48 10.21 -0.89
CA SER A 116 8.19 10.78 -2.21
C SER A 116 6.85 10.28 -2.75
N LEU A 117 6.31 11.04 -3.71
CA LEU A 117 5.19 10.61 -4.56
C LEU A 117 5.70 10.43 -5.98
N GLU A 118 5.58 9.22 -6.49
CA GLU A 118 6.04 8.85 -7.82
C GLU A 118 4.88 8.33 -8.67
N PRO A 119 4.95 8.44 -10.00
CA PRO A 119 4.03 7.71 -10.88
C PRO A 119 4.33 6.20 -10.82
N VAL A 120 3.32 5.39 -11.16
CA VAL A 120 3.47 3.93 -11.25
C VAL A 120 3.82 3.57 -12.69
N GLU A 121 5.11 3.59 -13.03
CA GLU A 121 5.59 3.37 -14.40
C GLU A 121 6.46 2.12 -14.53
N HIS A 122 7.14 1.73 -13.45
CA HIS A 122 8.03 0.58 -13.49
C HIS A 122 7.24 -0.71 -13.68
N LYS A 123 7.65 -1.56 -14.61
CA LYS A 123 6.92 -2.78 -15.01
C LYS A 123 6.53 -3.70 -13.85
N TYR A 124 7.38 -3.81 -12.83
CA TYR A 124 7.10 -4.63 -11.65
C TYR A 124 6.05 -4.00 -10.74
N ASP A 125 6.09 -2.68 -10.56
CA ASP A 125 5.06 -1.95 -9.80
C ASP A 125 3.70 -2.08 -10.49
N VAL A 126 3.65 -1.89 -11.80
CA VAL A 126 2.43 -2.04 -12.61
C VAL A 126 1.86 -3.46 -12.49
N ALA A 127 2.72 -4.48 -12.62
CA ALA A 127 2.31 -5.87 -12.51
C ALA A 127 1.80 -6.20 -11.10
N THR A 128 2.52 -5.77 -10.06
CA THR A 128 2.14 -5.97 -8.64
C THR A 128 0.81 -5.29 -8.34
N LEU A 129 0.65 -4.03 -8.72
CA LEU A 129 -0.58 -3.29 -8.51
C LEU A 129 -1.77 -3.98 -9.19
N LYS A 130 -1.62 -4.36 -10.46
CA LYS A 130 -2.68 -5.02 -11.22
C LYS A 130 -3.06 -6.37 -10.61
N GLU A 131 -2.09 -7.15 -10.17
CA GLU A 131 -2.31 -8.45 -9.54
C GLU A 131 -3.04 -8.33 -8.19
N LEU A 132 -2.64 -7.37 -7.35
CA LEU A 132 -3.31 -7.12 -6.08
C LEU A 132 -4.75 -6.66 -6.24
N ILE A 133 -5.04 -5.83 -7.25
CA ILE A 133 -6.41 -5.43 -7.57
C ILE A 133 -7.21 -6.63 -8.09
N ARG A 134 -6.61 -7.50 -8.92
CA ARG A 134 -7.25 -8.74 -9.40
C ARG A 134 -7.61 -9.65 -8.24
N GLU A 135 -6.66 -9.95 -7.34
CA GLU A 135 -6.90 -10.77 -6.16
C GLU A 135 -8.01 -10.16 -5.27
N HIS A 136 -8.02 -8.84 -5.13
CA HIS A 136 -9.07 -8.12 -4.41
C HIS A 136 -10.46 -8.36 -5.02
N VAL A 137 -10.59 -8.24 -6.33
CA VAL A 137 -11.86 -8.48 -7.04
C VAL A 137 -12.30 -9.95 -6.91
N GLU A 138 -11.39 -10.88 -7.10
CA GLU A 138 -11.68 -12.32 -7.01
C GLU A 138 -12.19 -12.72 -5.61
N LEU A 139 -11.61 -12.16 -4.56
CA LEU A 139 -11.95 -12.52 -3.19
C LEU A 139 -13.16 -11.76 -2.65
N THR A 140 -13.36 -10.53 -3.05
CA THR A 140 -14.40 -9.67 -2.47
C THR A 140 -15.59 -9.44 -3.39
N GLY A 141 -15.44 -9.65 -4.68
CA GLY A 141 -16.44 -9.26 -5.69
C GLY A 141 -16.57 -7.74 -5.85
N SER A 142 -15.55 -6.96 -5.47
CA SER A 142 -15.55 -5.50 -5.49
C SER A 142 -15.98 -4.90 -6.84
N PRO A 143 -17.07 -4.14 -6.92
CA PRO A 143 -17.44 -3.42 -8.15
C PRO A 143 -16.39 -2.36 -8.49
N ARG A 144 -15.86 -1.67 -7.48
CA ARG A 144 -14.82 -0.65 -7.64
C ARG A 144 -13.52 -1.23 -8.21
N GLY A 145 -13.05 -2.33 -7.62
CA GLY A 145 -11.87 -3.03 -8.13
C GLY A 145 -12.05 -3.52 -9.56
N LYS A 146 -13.25 -4.04 -9.90
CA LYS A 146 -13.59 -4.47 -11.25
C LYS A 146 -13.58 -3.32 -12.25
N GLU A 147 -14.18 -2.17 -11.91
CA GLU A 147 -14.15 -0.96 -12.74
C GLU A 147 -12.71 -0.55 -13.08
N ILE A 148 -11.84 -0.53 -12.08
CA ILE A 148 -10.42 -0.18 -12.24
C ILE A 148 -9.69 -1.18 -13.13
N LEU A 149 -9.94 -2.49 -12.97
CA LEU A 149 -9.31 -3.53 -13.79
C LEU A 149 -9.77 -3.47 -15.26
N ASP A 150 -11.06 -3.29 -15.48
CA ASP A 150 -11.65 -3.24 -16.82
C ASP A 150 -11.12 -2.02 -17.63
N ASN A 151 -10.75 -0.93 -16.92
CA ASN A 151 -10.24 0.30 -17.49
C ASN A 151 -8.81 0.62 -16.97
N PHE A 152 -7.99 -0.40 -16.74
CA PHE A 152 -6.73 -0.26 -16.02
C PHE A 152 -5.77 0.77 -16.66
N SER A 153 -5.73 0.84 -17.99
CA SER A 153 -4.90 1.83 -18.71
C SER A 153 -5.30 3.29 -18.45
N GLU A 154 -6.57 3.54 -18.15
CA GLU A 154 -7.08 4.88 -17.83
C GLU A 154 -6.85 5.26 -16.37
N PHE A 155 -6.89 4.25 -15.47
CA PHE A 155 -6.66 4.46 -14.04
C PHE A 155 -5.18 4.48 -13.67
N LEU A 156 -4.33 3.73 -14.36
CA LEU A 156 -2.91 3.62 -14.02
C LEU A 156 -2.18 4.96 -13.85
N PRO A 157 -2.36 5.97 -14.75
CA PRO A 157 -1.70 7.27 -14.57
C PRO A 157 -2.16 8.06 -13.32
N LYS A 158 -3.33 7.71 -12.77
CA LYS A 158 -3.89 8.33 -11.57
C LYS A 158 -3.33 7.72 -10.29
N PHE A 159 -2.71 6.54 -10.35
CA PHE A 159 -2.07 5.95 -9.18
C PHE A 159 -0.78 6.68 -8.83
N LYS A 160 -0.61 6.92 -7.53
CA LYS A 160 0.62 7.45 -6.94
C LYS A 160 1.28 6.37 -6.10
N LYS A 161 2.56 6.18 -6.32
CA LYS A 161 3.42 5.34 -5.48
C LYS A 161 3.99 6.20 -4.37
N VAL A 162 3.70 5.83 -3.14
CA VAL A 162 4.29 6.44 -1.93
C VAL A 162 5.49 5.62 -1.54
N LEU A 163 6.67 6.21 -1.62
CA LEU A 163 7.96 5.53 -1.45
C LEU A 163 8.82 6.29 -0.43
N PRO A 164 9.18 5.67 0.71
CA PRO A 164 10.09 6.29 1.66
C PRO A 164 11.48 6.50 1.06
N TYR A 165 12.09 7.67 1.33
CA TYR A 165 13.40 8.04 0.78
C TYR A 165 14.51 7.05 1.18
N ASP A 166 14.57 6.67 2.45
CA ASP A 166 15.56 5.70 2.94
C ASP A 166 15.36 4.30 2.32
N TYR A 167 14.10 3.92 2.08
CA TYR A 167 13.78 2.64 1.46
C TYR A 167 14.12 2.62 -0.03
N ASP A 168 13.82 3.69 -0.77
CA ASP A 168 14.24 3.86 -2.17
C ASP A 168 15.77 3.78 -2.30
N HIS A 169 16.49 4.50 -1.44
CA HIS A 169 17.94 4.43 -1.43
C HIS A 169 18.46 2.99 -1.20
N MET A 170 17.89 2.29 -0.23
CA MET A 170 18.24 0.90 0.06
C MET A 170 17.98 -0.03 -1.14
N LEU A 171 16.82 0.12 -1.80
CA LEU A 171 16.49 -0.68 -2.98
C LEU A 171 17.48 -0.45 -4.14
N ARG A 172 17.89 0.79 -4.37
CA ARG A 172 18.90 1.12 -5.39
C ARG A 172 20.26 0.54 -5.07
N VAL A 173 20.66 0.55 -3.80
CA VAL A 173 21.93 -0.07 -3.37
C VAL A 173 21.87 -1.58 -3.53
N ILE A 174 20.76 -2.25 -3.15
CA ILE A 174 20.55 -3.69 -3.37
C ILE A 174 20.68 -4.02 -4.86
N ALA A 175 19.95 -3.34 -5.72
CA ALA A 175 20.00 -3.56 -7.17
C ALA A 175 21.42 -3.41 -7.74
N SER A 176 22.16 -2.38 -7.30
CA SER A 176 23.57 -2.19 -7.71
C SER A 176 24.48 -3.32 -7.24
N MET A 177 24.22 -3.93 -6.09
CA MET A 177 25.01 -5.05 -5.58
C MET A 177 24.68 -6.35 -6.29
N GLU A 178 23.41 -6.59 -6.61
CA GLU A 178 22.98 -7.72 -7.44
C GLU A 178 23.58 -7.65 -8.84
N GLU A 179 23.63 -6.48 -9.48
CA GLU A 179 24.31 -6.26 -10.75
C GLU A 179 25.81 -6.57 -10.70
N ARG A 180 26.44 -6.46 -9.52
CA ARG A 180 27.85 -6.85 -9.28
C ARG A 180 28.03 -8.32 -8.97
N GLY A 181 26.95 -9.10 -8.95
CA GLY A 181 26.98 -10.56 -8.79
C GLY A 181 26.83 -11.07 -7.35
N LEU A 182 26.45 -10.22 -6.38
CA LEU A 182 26.05 -10.70 -5.06
C LEU A 182 24.69 -11.38 -5.17
N ASP A 183 24.47 -12.43 -4.38
CA ASP A 183 23.13 -13.00 -4.25
C ASP A 183 22.21 -12.08 -3.46
N GLY A 184 20.87 -12.27 -3.59
CA GLY A 184 19.90 -11.34 -3.02
C GLY A 184 20.00 -11.17 -1.49
N GLU A 185 20.38 -12.21 -0.74
CA GLU A 185 20.55 -12.14 0.72
C GLU A 185 21.82 -11.35 1.09
N GLN A 186 22.93 -11.61 0.42
CA GLN A 186 24.19 -10.89 0.60
C GLN A 186 24.04 -9.42 0.19
N ALA A 187 23.35 -9.15 -0.93
CA ALA A 187 23.09 -7.79 -1.40
C ALA A 187 22.28 -6.97 -0.37
N GLN A 188 21.28 -7.58 0.28
CA GLN A 188 20.50 -6.93 1.34
C GLN A 188 21.35 -6.60 2.57
N ILE A 189 22.20 -7.52 3.02
CA ILE A 189 23.10 -7.34 4.18
C ILE A 189 24.08 -6.20 3.90
N GLU A 190 24.77 -6.24 2.76
CA GLU A 190 25.75 -5.22 2.37
C GLU A 190 25.10 -3.85 2.16
N ALA A 191 23.89 -3.81 1.56
CA ALA A 191 23.14 -2.58 1.40
C ALA A 191 22.78 -1.95 2.75
N PHE A 192 22.37 -2.75 3.73
CA PHE A 192 22.07 -2.27 5.08
C PHE A 192 23.31 -1.59 5.72
N TYR A 193 24.48 -2.21 5.64
CA TYR A 193 25.72 -1.62 6.17
C TYR A 193 26.15 -0.38 5.38
N ALA A 194 25.97 -0.37 4.05
CA ALA A 194 26.33 0.78 3.22
C ALA A 194 25.47 2.02 3.53
N VAL A 195 24.18 1.83 3.74
CA VAL A 195 23.24 2.92 4.11
C VAL A 195 23.53 3.45 5.52
N GLN A 196 23.92 2.60 6.48
CA GLN A 196 24.27 3.05 7.82
C GLN A 196 25.57 3.86 7.89
N LYS A 197 26.56 3.58 7.04
CA LYS A 197 27.84 4.30 7.02
C LYS A 197 27.71 5.72 6.47
N ASN A 198 26.63 6.03 5.77
CA ASN A 198 26.40 7.34 5.13
C ASN A 198 25.45 8.24 5.94
N LYS A 199 25.05 7.84 7.14
CA LYS A 199 24.33 8.65 8.14
C LYS A 199 25.29 9.17 9.18
#